data_aed9436e8c1065ce25cbd47161c47350
#
_entry.id   aed9436e8c1065ce25cbd47161c47350
#
_cell.length_a   1.000
_cell.length_b   1.000
_cell.length_c   1.000
_cell.angle_alpha   90.00
_cell.angle_beta   90.00
_cell.angle_gamma   90.00
#
_symmetry.space_group_name_H-M   'P 1'
#
loop_
_entity.id
_entity.type
_entity.pdbx_description
1 polymer ?
#
loop_
_entity_poly.entity_id
_entity_poly.type
_entity_poly.pdbx_seq_one_letter_code
_entity_poly.pdbx_strand_id
1 'polypeptide(L)' 'MSMYRNGIPATELAGLTWLKSQRSGPTGGNCVEVAFLPSGEVAMRNSRDPGGPALVFTRPEWDAFLGGAGDGEFSC' A
#
# COMPACT_ATOMS: atom_id res chain seq x y z
N MET A 1 9.10 -10.42 11.92
CA MET A 1 7.68 -10.77 12.04
C MET A 1 6.87 -9.47 12.09
N SER A 2 5.79 -9.41 11.34
CA SER A 2 4.96 -8.22 11.30
C SER A 2 4.14 -8.07 12.58
N MET A 3 4.01 -6.83 13.06
CA MET A 3 3.10 -6.49 14.16
C MET A 3 1.64 -6.49 13.71
N TYR A 4 1.40 -6.42 12.40
CA TYR A 4 0.07 -6.26 11.83
C TYR A 4 -0.27 -7.45 10.97
N ARG A 5 -1.53 -7.87 11.01
CA ARG A 5 -2.03 -8.94 10.14
C ARG A 5 -2.50 -8.34 8.82
N ASN A 6 -2.31 -9.08 7.73
CA ASN A 6 -2.89 -8.70 6.45
C ASN A 6 -4.42 -8.70 6.56
N GLY A 7 -5.05 -7.74 5.89
CA GLY A 7 -6.48 -7.59 5.94
C GLY A 7 -6.99 -6.78 7.13
N ILE A 8 -6.08 -6.31 7.99
CA ILE A 8 -6.45 -5.45 9.12
C ILE A 8 -7.16 -4.19 8.60
N PRO A 9 -8.22 -3.72 9.28
CA PRO A 9 -8.83 -2.45 8.86
C PRO A 9 -7.80 -1.33 8.85
N ALA A 10 -7.78 -0.56 7.77
CA ALA A 10 -6.79 0.51 7.63
C ALA A 10 -6.90 1.55 8.75
N THR A 11 -8.07 1.67 9.37
CA THR A 11 -8.27 2.58 10.51
C THR A 11 -7.43 2.20 11.71
N GLU A 12 -7.00 0.95 11.83
CA GLU A 12 -6.11 0.53 12.91
C GLU A 12 -4.67 0.96 12.68
N LEU A 13 -4.36 1.49 11.51
CA LEU A 13 -3.05 2.04 11.15
C LEU A 13 -3.09 3.56 11.25
N ALA A 14 -3.62 4.07 12.35
CA ALA A 14 -3.79 5.51 12.56
C ALA A 14 -2.44 6.23 12.66
N GLY A 15 -2.43 7.49 12.26
CA GLY A 15 -1.24 8.32 12.38
C GLY A 15 -0.25 8.16 11.24
N LEU A 16 -0.55 7.32 10.26
CA LEU A 16 0.31 7.13 9.09
C LEU A 16 0.01 8.16 8.02
N THR A 17 1.03 8.50 7.23
CA THR A 17 0.86 9.32 6.05
C THR A 17 0.64 8.41 4.85
N TRP A 18 -0.52 8.51 4.24
CA TRP A 18 -0.86 7.71 3.07
C TRP A 18 -0.52 8.48 1.80
N LEU A 19 0.23 7.83 0.92
CA LEU A 19 0.73 8.43 -0.32
C LEU A 19 0.01 7.80 -1.51
N LYS A 20 -0.43 8.63 -2.43
CA LYS A 20 -1.05 8.19 -3.67
C LYS A 20 -0.15 8.61 -4.83
N SER A 21 -0.05 7.77 -5.86
CA SER A 21 0.70 8.12 -7.05
C SER A 21 0.09 9.36 -7.73
N GLN A 22 0.94 10.24 -8.22
CA GLN A 22 0.50 11.38 -9.01
C GLN A 22 -0.15 10.95 -10.33
N ARG A 23 0.08 9.71 -10.74
CA ARG A 23 -0.55 9.14 -11.94
C ARG A 23 -2.02 8.81 -11.76
N SER A 24 -2.52 8.88 -10.53
CA SER A 24 -3.95 8.64 -10.27
C SER A 24 -4.86 9.64 -10.96
N GLY A 25 -4.35 10.84 -11.24
CA GLY A 25 -5.08 11.87 -11.97
C GLY A 25 -6.23 12.48 -11.18
N PRO A 26 -6.85 13.55 -11.73
CA PRO A 26 -7.91 14.26 -11.02
C PRO A 26 -9.23 13.52 -10.96
N THR A 27 -9.44 12.53 -11.82
CA THR A 27 -10.69 11.77 -11.81
C THR A 27 -10.75 10.75 -10.67
N GLY A 28 -9.61 10.48 -10.04
CA GLY A 28 -9.55 9.58 -8.91
C GLY A 28 -9.87 8.14 -9.24
N GLY A 29 -9.73 7.73 -10.48
CA GLY A 29 -10.09 6.39 -10.90
C GLY A 29 -9.17 5.29 -10.40
N ASN A 30 -7.93 5.61 -10.06
CA ASN A 30 -6.91 4.63 -9.73
C ASN A 30 -6.37 4.92 -8.33
N CYS A 31 -6.99 4.32 -7.35
CA CYS A 31 -6.88 4.77 -5.98
C CYS A 31 -6.17 3.76 -5.10
N VAL A 32 -4.87 3.57 -5.34
CA VAL A 32 -4.01 2.80 -4.44
C VAL A 32 -3.20 3.78 -3.60
N GLU A 33 -3.23 3.58 -2.30
CA GLU A 33 -2.44 4.38 -1.37
C GLU A 33 -1.50 3.50 -0.58
N VAL A 34 -0.32 4.04 -0.29
CA VAL A 34 0.75 3.31 0.39
C VAL A 34 1.23 4.15 1.57
N ALA A 35 1.48 3.50 2.69
CA ALA A 35 2.04 4.14 3.88
C ALA A 35 3.24 3.35 4.37
N PHE A 36 4.26 4.06 4.84
CA PHE A 36 5.46 3.44 5.41
C PHE A 36 5.33 3.41 6.93
N LEU A 37 5.47 2.22 7.48
CA LEU A 37 5.34 2.01 8.92
C LEU A 37 6.68 2.26 9.62
N PRO A 38 6.65 2.68 10.89
CA PRO A 38 7.90 2.87 11.64
C PRO A 38 8.78 1.62 11.71
N SER A 39 8.17 0.44 11.59
CA SER A 39 8.88 -0.84 11.59
C SER A 39 9.66 -1.10 10.32
N GLY A 40 9.44 -0.32 9.26
CA GLY A 40 10.00 -0.56 7.93
C GLY A 40 9.06 -1.33 7.02
N GLU A 41 7.95 -1.82 7.56
CA GLU A 41 6.93 -2.48 6.75
C GLU A 41 6.19 -1.46 5.89
N VAL A 42 5.45 -1.94 4.90
CA VAL A 42 4.69 -1.10 3.97
C VAL A 42 3.24 -1.55 3.97
N ALA A 43 2.33 -0.61 4.14
CA ALA A 43 0.90 -0.88 4.08
C ALA A 43 0.32 -0.34 2.77
N MET A 44 -0.66 -1.05 2.23
CA MET A 44 -1.36 -0.65 1.01
C MET A 44 -2.86 -0.73 1.26
N ARG A 45 -3.60 0.26 0.78
CA ARG A 45 -5.06 0.25 0.88
C ARG A 45 -5.69 0.81 -0.39
N ASN A 46 -6.99 0.54 -0.54
CA ASN A 46 -7.80 1.16 -1.58
C ASN A 46 -8.34 2.48 -1.03
N SER A 47 -8.01 3.59 -1.69
CA SER A 47 -8.43 4.91 -1.21
C SER A 47 -9.94 5.15 -1.36
N ARG A 48 -10.63 4.32 -2.15
CA ARG A 48 -12.09 4.38 -2.23
C ARG A 48 -12.76 3.78 -0.99
N ASP A 49 -11.99 3.00 -0.23
CA ASP A 49 -12.48 2.37 0.99
C ASP A 49 -11.40 2.53 2.06
N PRO A 50 -11.19 3.77 2.53
CA PRO A 50 -10.08 4.05 3.44
C PRO A 50 -10.20 3.36 4.80
N GLY A 51 -11.40 2.96 5.18
CA GLY A 51 -11.61 2.17 6.40
C GLY A 51 -11.60 0.68 6.17
N GLY A 52 -11.45 0.25 4.91
CA GLY A 52 -11.43 -1.16 4.55
C GLY A 52 -10.12 -1.85 4.89
N PRO A 53 -9.93 -3.07 4.38
CA PRO A 53 -8.74 -3.84 4.71
C PRO A 53 -7.46 -3.21 4.14
N ALA A 54 -6.37 -3.34 4.88
CA ALA A 54 -5.04 -2.97 4.44
C ALA A 54 -4.20 -4.22 4.30
N LEU A 55 -3.34 -4.25 3.29
CA LEU A 55 -2.33 -5.27 3.13
C LEU A 55 -1.02 -4.75 3.72
N VAL A 56 -0.32 -5.61 4.44
CA VAL A 56 0.94 -5.22 5.08
C VAL A 56 2.04 -6.15 4.57
N PHE A 57 3.11 -5.54 4.07
CA PHE A 57 4.23 -6.25 3.47
C PHE A 57 5.51 -5.97 4.22
N THR A 58 6.39 -6.96 4.27
CA THR A 58 7.75 -6.73 4.72
C THR A 58 8.47 -5.87 3.68
N ARG A 59 9.56 -5.22 4.06
CA ARG A 59 10.32 -4.41 3.12
C ARG A 59 10.88 -5.23 1.95
N PRO A 60 11.46 -6.42 2.18
CA PRO A 60 11.90 -7.24 1.06
C PRO A 60 10.79 -7.63 0.09
N GLU A 61 9.59 -7.94 0.61
CA GLU A 61 8.44 -8.23 -0.25
C GLU A 61 8.07 -7.03 -1.10
N TRP A 62 8.05 -5.86 -0.49
CA TRP A 62 7.73 -4.62 -1.18
C TRP A 62 8.74 -4.30 -2.27
N ASP A 63 10.04 -4.44 -1.94
CA ASP A 63 11.10 -4.17 -2.89
C ASP A 63 11.04 -5.12 -4.09
N ALA A 64 10.75 -6.40 -3.84
CA ALA A 64 10.59 -7.38 -4.92
C ALA A 64 9.40 -7.03 -5.82
N PHE A 65 8.30 -6.61 -5.23
CA PHE A 65 7.12 -6.19 -5.99
C PHE A 65 7.44 -4.99 -6.88
N LEU A 66 8.09 -3.97 -6.31
CA LEU A 66 8.46 -2.77 -7.09
C LEU A 66 9.40 -3.12 -8.23
N GLY A 67 10.36 -4.00 -7.98
CA GLY A 67 11.29 -4.45 -9.03
C GLY A 67 10.55 -5.16 -10.16
N GLY A 68 9.67 -6.10 -9.82
CA GLY A 68 8.88 -6.81 -10.80
C GLY A 68 7.96 -5.89 -11.58
N ALA A 69 7.29 -4.97 -10.88
CA ALA A 69 6.41 -4.01 -11.55
C ALA A 69 7.19 -3.12 -12.51
N GLY A 70 8.36 -2.65 -12.10
CA GLY A 70 9.22 -1.83 -12.94
C GLY A 70 9.72 -2.56 -14.17
N ASP A 71 9.90 -3.87 -14.08
CA ASP A 71 10.33 -4.71 -15.19
C ASP A 71 9.17 -5.15 -16.10
N GLY A 72 7.95 -4.75 -15.79
CA GLY A 72 6.78 -5.08 -16.60
C GLY A 72 6.21 -6.45 -16.34
N GLU A 73 6.63 -7.14 -15.27
CA GLU A 73 6.15 -8.51 -15.00
C GLU A 73 4.65 -8.58 -14.76
N PHE A 74 4.06 -7.49 -14.27
CA PHE A 74 2.63 -7.44 -13.92
C PHE A 74 1.83 -6.59 -14.91
N SER A 75 2.41 -6.27 -16.04
CA SER A 75 1.69 -5.55 -17.10
C SER A 75 0.78 -6.50 -17.86
N CYS A 76 -0.42 -6.05 -18.14
CA CYS A 76 -1.39 -6.86 -18.87
C CYS A 76 -2.00 -6.08 -20.04
#